data_15396eb70493d526907a5a5262271ef8
#
_entry.id   15396eb70493d526907a5a5262271ef8
#
_cell.length_a   1.000
_cell.length_b   1.000
_cell.length_c   1.000
_cell.angle_alpha   90.00
_cell.angle_beta   90.00
_cell.angle_gamma   90.00
#
_symmetry.space_group_name_H-M   'P 1'
#
loop_
_entity.id
_entity.type
_entity.pdbx_description
1 polymer ?
#
loop_
_entity_poly.entity_id
_entity_poly.type
_entity_poly.pdbx_seq_one_letter_code
_entity_poly.pdbx_strand_id
1 'polypeptide(L)'
;MENQQNYNNCNSMGENNNSKQGNAQGTTGEPEYTSHGNGNMRPVIQRNVALCIIFSVITCGIYSLYWLVVLNNDINELAGERNDTSGGKVLLFSIITFGIYLFYWMYKSGGKIDRIKGNPNGNSGVLYIVLTFLGLGIVSYAIMQDIINKNAVR
;
A
#
# COMPACT_ATOMS: atom_id res chain seq x y z
N MET A 1 51.06 11.14 -8.09
CA MET A 1 50.99 12.61 -8.21
C MET A 1 49.67 12.93 -8.90
N GLU A 2 48.83 13.70 -8.18
CA GLU A 2 47.59 14.41 -8.62
C GLU A 2 46.48 13.57 -9.23
N ASN A 3 45.28 13.49 -8.65
CA ASN A 3 44.39 14.53 -8.21
C ASN A 3 43.38 14.02 -7.17
N GLN A 4 43.59 14.40 -5.93
CA GLN A 4 42.55 14.49 -4.92
C GLN A 4 42.22 15.96 -4.73
N GLN A 5 41.14 16.44 -5.35
CA GLN A 5 40.48 17.70 -4.96
C GLN A 5 39.23 17.87 -5.83
N ASN A 6 38.08 17.51 -5.30
CA ASN A 6 36.84 18.26 -5.49
C ASN A 6 35.60 17.61 -4.87
N TYR A 7 35.61 17.42 -3.57
CA TYR A 7 34.38 17.05 -2.83
C TYR A 7 34.22 17.89 -1.56
N ASN A 8 34.42 19.18 -1.64
CA ASN A 8 34.09 20.09 -0.54
C ASN A 8 33.61 21.41 -1.12
N ASN A 9 32.37 21.46 -1.57
CA ASN A 9 31.66 22.74 -1.59
C ASN A 9 30.15 22.57 -1.91
N CYS A 10 29.38 22.21 -0.91
CA CYS A 10 27.95 22.48 -0.82
C CYS A 10 27.47 22.34 0.63
N ASN A 11 28.13 23.07 1.52
CA ASN A 11 27.62 23.24 2.86
C ASN A 11 27.76 24.72 3.24
N SER A 12 26.76 25.50 2.90
CA SER A 12 26.52 26.82 3.51
C SER A 12 25.35 27.47 2.76
N MET A 13 24.23 27.53 3.38
CA MET A 13 23.27 28.64 3.43
C MET A 13 21.87 28.14 3.69
N GLY A 14 21.32 28.54 4.82
CA GLY A 14 19.91 28.52 5.05
C GLY A 14 19.43 28.11 6.46
N GLU A 15 20.05 28.66 7.51
CA GLU A 15 19.33 28.86 8.77
C GLU A 15 18.21 29.86 8.53
N ASN A 16 16.97 29.43 8.77
CA ASN A 16 15.94 30.37 9.15
C ASN A 16 14.99 29.73 10.15
N ASN A 17 15.21 30.14 11.40
CA ASN A 17 14.30 30.02 12.52
C ASN A 17 12.92 30.61 12.18
N ASN A 18 11.86 29.86 12.42
CA ASN A 18 10.65 30.48 12.90
C ASN A 18 9.84 29.56 13.82
N SER A 19 10.03 29.79 15.10
CA SER A 19 9.16 29.36 16.18
C SER A 19 7.79 29.99 16.04
N LYS A 20 6.73 29.18 15.95
CA LYS A 20 5.41 29.56 16.46
C LYS A 20 4.70 28.36 17.04
N GLN A 21 4.67 28.35 18.37
CA GLN A 21 3.69 27.65 19.19
C GLN A 21 2.27 28.06 18.78
N GLY A 22 1.42 27.08 18.58
CA GLY A 22 -0.01 27.26 18.44
C GLY A 22 -0.73 25.98 18.88
N ASN A 23 -1.14 26.01 20.15
CA ASN A 23 -1.99 25.02 20.79
C ASN A 23 -3.37 25.04 20.15
N ALA A 24 -3.86 23.92 19.63
CA ALA A 24 -5.28 23.69 19.45
C ALA A 24 -5.58 22.18 19.46
N GLN A 25 -6.19 21.74 20.54
CA GLN A 25 -6.91 20.49 20.67
C GLN A 25 -8.04 20.41 19.62
N GLY A 26 -8.07 19.33 18.86
CA GLY A 26 -9.16 19.02 17.95
C GLY A 26 -9.06 17.57 17.54
N THR A 27 -9.79 16.72 18.25
CA THR A 27 -10.02 15.31 17.96
C THR A 27 -10.81 15.13 16.67
N THR A 28 -10.14 14.83 15.57
CA THR A 28 -10.70 14.10 14.42
C THR A 28 -9.53 13.39 13.77
N GLY A 29 -9.60 12.04 13.72
CA GLY A 29 -8.53 11.20 13.20
C GLY A 29 -8.25 11.45 11.72
N GLU A 30 -7.33 12.36 11.45
CA GLU A 30 -6.70 12.47 10.14
C GLU A 30 -5.62 11.40 10.01
N PRO A 31 -5.49 10.74 8.85
CA PRO A 31 -4.43 9.78 8.62
C PRO A 31 -3.08 10.51 8.62
N GLU A 32 -2.21 10.13 9.55
CA GLU A 32 -0.86 10.66 9.67
C GLU A 32 -0.03 10.32 8.43
N TYR A 33 0.33 11.34 7.65
CA TYR A 33 1.22 11.24 6.51
C TYR A 33 2.67 11.12 6.99
N THR A 34 3.21 9.91 7.03
CA THR A 34 4.66 9.75 7.15
C THR A 34 5.31 9.80 5.78
N SER A 35 5.76 11.00 5.40
CA SER A 35 6.60 11.19 4.22
C SER A 35 8.03 10.77 4.55
N HIS A 36 8.45 9.59 4.11
CA HIS A 36 9.88 9.25 4.06
C HIS A 36 10.36 9.29 2.60
N GLY A 37 11.26 10.25 2.37
CA GLY A 37 11.75 10.70 1.11
C GLY A 37 12.49 9.67 0.27
N ASN A 38 12.13 9.64 -0.96
CA ASN A 38 13.00 9.82 -2.13
C ASN A 38 12.07 10.06 -3.33
N GLY A 39 12.32 11.13 -4.08
CA GLY A 39 11.47 11.69 -5.09
C GLY A 39 10.65 10.68 -5.90
N ASN A 40 9.35 10.88 -5.92
CA ASN A 40 8.31 10.22 -6.71
C ASN A 40 7.62 8.97 -6.13
N MET A 41 7.79 8.62 -4.86
CA MET A 41 6.91 7.63 -4.22
C MET A 41 5.56 8.25 -3.87
N ARG A 42 4.46 7.58 -4.26
CA ARG A 42 3.15 7.94 -3.75
C ARG A 42 3.08 7.59 -2.27
N PRO A 43 2.56 8.45 -1.41
CA PRO A 43 2.40 8.10 0.00
C PRO A 43 1.42 6.92 0.11
N VAL A 44 1.88 5.83 0.71
CA VAL A 44 1.01 4.70 1.06
C VAL A 44 0.31 5.06 2.36
N ILE A 45 -1.00 5.27 2.30
CA ILE A 45 -1.81 5.69 3.45
C ILE A 45 -2.17 4.47 4.29
N GLN A 46 -1.83 4.51 5.57
CA GLN A 46 -2.28 3.48 6.51
C GLN A 46 -3.81 3.56 6.69
N ARG A 47 -4.47 2.42 6.59
CA ARG A 47 -5.93 2.33 6.72
C ARG A 47 -6.32 1.46 7.89
N ASN A 48 -7.38 1.87 8.57
CA ASN A 48 -7.97 1.05 9.60
C ASN A 48 -8.71 -0.13 8.95
N VAL A 49 -8.14 -1.33 9.10
CA VAL A 49 -8.66 -2.57 8.52
C VAL A 49 -10.10 -2.84 8.98
N ALA A 50 -10.41 -2.58 10.25
CA ALA A 50 -11.76 -2.80 10.80
C ALA A 50 -12.81 -1.92 10.10
N LEU A 51 -12.50 -0.64 9.84
CA LEU A 51 -13.39 0.25 9.10
C LEU A 51 -13.60 -0.22 7.66
N CYS A 52 -12.56 -0.69 6.98
CA CYS A 52 -12.67 -1.21 5.63
C CYS A 52 -13.60 -2.43 5.57
N ILE A 53 -13.51 -3.34 6.55
CA ILE A 53 -14.40 -4.49 6.65
C ILE A 53 -15.85 -4.05 6.90
N ILE A 54 -16.07 -3.15 7.87
CA ILE A 54 -17.41 -2.65 8.22
C ILE A 54 -18.06 -1.99 7.00
N PHE A 55 -17.35 -1.10 6.30
CA PHE A 55 -17.87 -0.47 5.10
C PHE A 55 -18.13 -1.46 3.97
N SER A 56 -17.29 -2.50 3.81
CA SER A 56 -17.53 -3.53 2.81
C SER A 56 -18.82 -4.33 3.08
N VAL A 57 -19.13 -4.60 4.34
CA VAL A 57 -20.35 -5.29 4.74
C VAL A 57 -21.58 -4.38 4.57
N ILE A 58 -21.52 -3.13 5.04
CA ILE A 58 -22.63 -2.17 4.98
C ILE A 58 -23.00 -1.85 3.53
N THR A 59 -22.02 -1.70 2.64
CA THR A 59 -22.25 -1.36 1.22
C THR A 59 -22.50 -2.59 0.34
N CYS A 60 -22.76 -3.76 0.94
CA CYS A 60 -23.02 -5.01 0.22
C CYS A 60 -21.92 -5.37 -0.80
N GLY A 61 -20.65 -5.07 -0.46
CA GLY A 61 -19.47 -5.39 -1.29
C GLY A 61 -19.02 -4.29 -2.25
N ILE A 62 -19.80 -3.22 -2.48
CA ILE A 62 -19.38 -2.12 -3.37
C ILE A 62 -18.09 -1.48 -2.87
N TYR A 63 -17.96 -1.27 -1.57
CA TYR A 63 -16.74 -0.74 -0.98
C TYR A 63 -15.52 -1.66 -1.18
N SER A 64 -15.72 -2.97 -1.23
CA SER A 64 -14.62 -3.92 -1.47
C SER A 64 -14.01 -3.77 -2.86
N LEU A 65 -14.78 -3.32 -3.86
CA LEU A 65 -14.27 -3.00 -5.20
C LEU A 65 -13.36 -1.79 -5.18
N TYR A 66 -13.76 -0.74 -4.46
CA TYR A 66 -12.90 0.42 -4.24
C TYR A 66 -11.63 0.04 -3.47
N TRP A 67 -11.80 -0.74 -2.40
CA TRP A 67 -10.68 -1.22 -1.58
C TRP A 67 -9.70 -2.07 -2.41
N LEU A 68 -10.18 -2.93 -3.30
CA LEU A 68 -9.36 -3.68 -4.26
C LEU A 68 -8.46 -2.78 -5.09
N VAL A 69 -9.02 -1.71 -5.67
CA VAL A 69 -8.26 -0.76 -6.50
C VAL A 69 -7.11 -0.12 -5.71
N VAL A 70 -7.42 0.35 -4.53
CA VAL A 70 -6.44 1.02 -3.67
C VAL A 70 -5.39 0.04 -3.17
N LEU A 71 -5.82 -1.14 -2.69
CA LEU A 71 -4.96 -2.20 -2.20
C LEU A 71 -3.95 -2.64 -3.26
N ASN A 72 -4.40 -2.82 -4.51
CA ASN A 72 -3.50 -3.17 -5.62
C ASN A 72 -2.45 -2.09 -5.87
N ASN A 73 -2.84 -0.82 -5.83
CA ASN A 73 -1.91 0.28 -6.06
C ASN A 73 -0.88 0.38 -4.93
N ASP A 74 -1.30 0.19 -3.69
CA ASP A 74 -0.43 0.21 -2.51
C ASP A 74 0.56 -0.98 -2.54
N ILE A 75 0.11 -2.19 -2.92
CA ILE A 75 0.96 -3.37 -3.10
C ILE A 75 2.01 -3.11 -4.20
N ASN A 76 1.61 -2.55 -5.34
CA ASN A 76 2.53 -2.23 -6.44
C ASN A 76 3.59 -1.21 -6.01
N GLU A 77 3.19 -0.21 -5.24
CA GLU A 77 4.10 0.81 -4.73
C GLU A 77 5.14 0.22 -3.78
N LEU A 78 4.70 -0.57 -2.78
CA LEU A 78 5.58 -1.19 -1.80
C LEU A 78 6.46 -2.30 -2.38
N ALA A 79 5.96 -3.01 -3.40
CA ALA A 79 6.74 -4.03 -4.12
C ALA A 79 7.75 -3.43 -5.12
N GLY A 80 7.71 -2.10 -5.34
CA GLY A 80 8.56 -1.43 -6.33
C GLY A 80 8.12 -1.67 -7.79
N GLU A 81 6.92 -2.19 -8.00
CA GLU A 81 6.38 -2.57 -9.33
C GLU A 81 5.31 -1.56 -9.81
N ARG A 82 5.66 -0.27 -9.86
CA ARG A 82 4.75 0.81 -10.25
C ARG A 82 4.16 0.69 -11.66
N ASN A 83 4.88 0.03 -12.56
CA ASN A 83 4.47 -0.16 -13.95
C ASN A 83 3.58 -1.40 -14.15
N ASP A 84 3.27 -2.13 -13.09
CA ASP A 84 2.37 -3.28 -13.17
C ASP A 84 0.90 -2.85 -13.30
N THR A 85 0.02 -3.82 -13.45
CA THR A 85 -1.40 -3.60 -13.68
C THR A 85 -2.01 -2.70 -12.59
N SER A 86 -2.54 -1.56 -12.98
CA SER A 86 -3.20 -0.62 -12.05
C SER A 86 -4.48 -1.23 -11.48
N GLY A 87 -4.87 -0.80 -10.27
CA GLY A 87 -6.08 -1.29 -9.61
C GLY A 87 -7.36 -1.13 -10.43
N GLY A 88 -7.48 -0.06 -11.21
CA GLY A 88 -8.62 0.14 -12.13
C GLY A 88 -8.69 -0.93 -13.23
N LYS A 89 -7.55 -1.36 -13.77
CA LYS A 89 -7.50 -2.45 -14.77
C LYS A 89 -7.84 -3.79 -14.13
N VAL A 90 -7.35 -4.04 -12.91
CA VAL A 90 -7.71 -5.25 -12.14
C VAL A 90 -9.21 -5.31 -11.93
N LEU A 91 -9.83 -4.20 -11.53
CA LEU A 91 -11.27 -4.11 -11.35
C LEU A 91 -12.02 -4.38 -12.65
N LEU A 92 -11.61 -3.74 -13.75
CA LEU A 92 -12.23 -3.92 -15.07
C LEU A 92 -12.18 -5.38 -15.52
N PHE A 93 -11.01 -6.01 -15.44
CA PHE A 93 -10.85 -7.42 -15.80
C PHE A 93 -11.67 -8.33 -14.88
N SER A 94 -11.76 -8.01 -13.59
CA SER A 94 -12.57 -8.78 -12.64
C SER A 94 -14.06 -8.72 -13.00
N ILE A 95 -14.56 -7.58 -13.44
CA ILE A 95 -15.96 -7.43 -13.88
C ILE A 95 -16.19 -8.19 -15.18
N ILE A 96 -15.32 -8.04 -16.19
CA ILE A 96 -15.46 -8.71 -17.51
C ILE A 96 -15.43 -10.24 -17.36
N THR A 97 -14.59 -10.75 -16.46
CA THR A 97 -14.43 -12.20 -16.24
C THR A 97 -15.34 -12.75 -15.14
N PHE A 98 -16.34 -11.99 -14.68
CA PHE A 98 -17.24 -12.39 -13.58
C PHE A 98 -16.49 -12.87 -12.32
N GLY A 99 -15.38 -12.20 -11.99
CA GLY A 99 -14.58 -12.49 -10.80
C GLY A 99 -13.49 -13.56 -10.97
N ILE A 100 -13.41 -14.27 -12.09
CA ILE A 100 -12.34 -15.27 -12.32
C ILE A 100 -10.97 -14.63 -12.25
N TYR A 101 -10.82 -13.41 -12.78
CA TYR A 101 -9.57 -12.66 -12.73
C TYR A 101 -9.09 -12.36 -11.31
N LEU A 102 -10.00 -12.28 -10.33
CA LEU A 102 -9.64 -12.06 -8.92
C LEU A 102 -8.77 -13.18 -8.35
N PHE A 103 -8.99 -14.44 -8.73
CA PHE A 103 -8.16 -15.56 -8.28
C PHE A 103 -6.73 -15.43 -8.80
N TYR A 104 -6.56 -15.07 -10.06
CA TYR A 104 -5.24 -14.79 -10.64
C TYR A 104 -4.58 -13.60 -9.92
N TRP A 105 -5.32 -12.53 -9.71
CA TRP A 105 -4.83 -11.34 -9.02
C TRP A 105 -4.42 -11.66 -7.57
N MET A 106 -5.21 -12.45 -6.84
CA MET A 106 -4.89 -12.89 -5.48
C MET A 106 -3.56 -13.65 -5.43
N TYR A 107 -3.34 -14.55 -6.37
CA TYR A 107 -2.08 -15.29 -6.48
C TYR A 107 -0.89 -14.36 -6.70
N LYS A 108 -1.01 -13.48 -7.69
CA LYS A 108 0.04 -12.52 -8.05
C LYS A 108 0.34 -11.55 -6.91
N SER A 109 -0.69 -11.01 -6.27
CA SER A 109 -0.56 -10.10 -5.13
C SER A 109 0.07 -10.80 -3.93
N GLY A 110 -0.26 -12.07 -3.69
CA GLY A 110 0.37 -12.86 -2.63
C GLY A 110 1.88 -12.97 -2.80
N GLY A 111 2.38 -13.20 -4.00
CA GLY A 111 3.82 -13.21 -4.29
C GLY A 111 4.49 -11.85 -4.06
N LYS A 112 3.78 -10.74 -4.34
CA LYS A 112 4.26 -9.38 -4.03
C LYS A 112 4.32 -9.15 -2.53
N ILE A 113 3.28 -9.54 -1.81
CA ILE A 113 3.21 -9.47 -0.34
C ILE A 113 4.34 -10.25 0.31
N ASP A 114 4.68 -11.43 -0.20
CA ASP A 114 5.79 -12.22 0.31
C ASP A 114 7.13 -11.51 0.12
N ARG A 115 7.34 -10.83 -1.00
CA ARG A 115 8.52 -9.98 -1.22
C ARG A 115 8.56 -8.78 -0.27
N ILE A 116 7.44 -8.11 -0.05
CA ILE A 116 7.33 -6.99 0.91
C ILE A 116 7.69 -7.46 2.32
N LYS A 117 7.31 -8.68 2.71
CA LYS A 117 7.66 -9.30 3.99
C LYS A 117 9.12 -9.75 4.08
N GLY A 118 9.88 -9.69 2.99
CA GLY A 118 11.25 -10.21 2.91
C GLY A 118 11.33 -11.74 2.82
N ASN A 119 10.25 -12.42 2.46
CA ASN A 119 10.20 -13.87 2.25
C ASN A 119 9.76 -14.22 0.82
N PRO A 120 10.65 -14.09 -0.18
CA PRO A 120 10.28 -14.28 -1.59
C PRO A 120 9.83 -15.70 -1.93
N ASN A 121 10.12 -16.68 -1.09
CA ASN A 121 9.71 -18.09 -1.25
C ASN A 121 8.40 -18.40 -0.49
N GLY A 122 7.68 -17.39 -0.02
CA GLY A 122 6.40 -17.57 0.66
C GLY A 122 5.30 -18.07 -0.27
N ASN A 123 4.29 -18.69 0.31
CA ASN A 123 3.13 -19.22 -0.40
C ASN A 123 1.84 -18.44 -0.09
N SER A 124 1.96 -17.14 0.24
CA SER A 124 0.80 -16.30 0.59
C SER A 124 -0.22 -16.24 -0.55
N GLY A 125 0.21 -16.31 -1.81
CA GLY A 125 -0.69 -16.34 -2.97
C GLY A 125 -1.67 -17.52 -2.95
N VAL A 126 -1.18 -18.72 -2.60
CA VAL A 126 -2.02 -19.91 -2.47
C VAL A 126 -3.00 -19.76 -1.31
N LEU A 127 -2.54 -19.23 -0.17
CA LEU A 127 -3.39 -18.96 0.98
C LEU A 127 -4.55 -18.02 0.60
N TYR A 128 -4.27 -16.93 -0.11
CA TYR A 128 -5.31 -15.96 -0.50
C TYR A 128 -6.31 -16.55 -1.51
N ILE A 129 -5.86 -17.41 -2.43
CA ILE A 129 -6.77 -18.14 -3.33
C ILE A 129 -7.71 -19.03 -2.52
N VAL A 130 -7.18 -19.83 -1.60
CA VAL A 130 -7.97 -20.75 -0.77
C VAL A 130 -9.00 -19.98 0.05
N LEU A 131 -8.59 -18.89 0.71
CA LEU A 131 -9.50 -18.03 1.47
C LEU A 131 -10.60 -17.44 0.57
N THR A 132 -10.24 -16.98 -0.62
CA THR A 132 -11.21 -16.42 -1.57
C THR A 132 -12.18 -17.47 -2.07
N PHE A 133 -11.72 -18.68 -2.34
CA PHE A 133 -12.57 -19.82 -2.75
C PHE A 133 -13.57 -20.22 -1.66
N LEU A 134 -13.17 -20.10 -0.39
CA LEU A 134 -14.06 -20.34 0.77
C LEU A 134 -15.03 -19.18 1.03
N GLY A 135 -15.07 -18.15 0.18
CA GLY A 135 -15.90 -16.96 0.39
C GLY A 135 -15.32 -15.95 1.37
N LEU A 136 -14.09 -16.16 1.85
CA LEU A 136 -13.39 -15.30 2.82
C LEU A 136 -12.47 -14.27 2.13
N GLY A 137 -12.79 -13.81 0.93
CA GLY A 137 -11.99 -12.84 0.18
C GLY A 137 -11.70 -11.54 0.94
N ILE A 138 -12.66 -11.07 1.74
CA ILE A 138 -12.49 -9.89 2.60
C ILE A 138 -11.38 -10.13 3.64
N VAL A 139 -11.24 -11.35 4.16
CA VAL A 139 -10.16 -11.70 5.11
C VAL A 139 -8.81 -11.61 4.40
N SER A 140 -8.70 -12.06 3.15
CA SER A 140 -7.48 -11.91 2.34
C SER A 140 -7.09 -10.44 2.19
N TYR A 141 -8.05 -9.55 1.88
CA TYR A 141 -7.81 -8.11 1.80
C TYR A 141 -7.36 -7.52 3.14
N ALA A 142 -7.96 -7.95 4.23
CA ALA A 142 -7.62 -7.51 5.59
C ALA A 142 -6.16 -7.87 5.94
N ILE A 143 -5.74 -9.10 5.65
CA ILE A 143 -4.36 -9.56 5.88
C ILE A 143 -3.37 -8.77 5.03
N MET A 144 -3.66 -8.58 3.73
CA MET A 144 -2.81 -7.78 2.85
C MET A 144 -2.67 -6.34 3.34
N GLN A 145 -3.78 -5.71 3.75
CA GLN A 145 -3.78 -4.33 4.25
C GLN A 145 -2.99 -4.19 5.56
N ASP A 146 -3.10 -5.16 6.46
CA ASP A 146 -2.32 -5.17 7.71
C ASP A 146 -0.80 -5.23 7.42
N ILE A 147 -0.40 -6.05 6.45
CA ILE A 147 1.00 -6.13 6.03
C ILE A 147 1.47 -4.82 5.38
N ILE A 148 0.65 -4.21 4.54
CA ILE A 148 0.93 -2.89 3.94
C ILE A 148 1.11 -1.86 5.04
N ASN A 149 0.18 -1.77 5.99
CA ASN A 149 0.25 -0.82 7.10
C ASN A 149 1.55 -0.98 7.91
N LYS A 150 1.99 -2.21 8.17
CA LYS A 150 3.23 -2.50 8.91
C LYS A 150 4.49 -2.13 8.13
N ASN A 151 4.47 -2.17 6.81
CA ASN A 151 5.62 -1.90 5.95
C ASN A 151 5.64 -0.48 5.38
N ALA A 152 4.52 0.24 5.41
CA ALA A 152 4.44 1.64 4.99
C ALA A 152 5.15 2.61 5.96
N VAL A 153 5.43 2.17 7.19
CA VAL A 153 6.06 2.98 8.26
C VAL A 153 7.60 2.89 8.27
N ARG A 154 8.19 2.05 7.41
CA ARG A 154 9.65 1.85 7.39
C ARG A 154 10.37 2.80 6.45
#